data_42da0f74af144c420afade05cedee3d3
#
_entry.id   42da0f74af144c420afade05cedee3d3
#
_cell.length_a   1.000
_cell.length_b   1.000
_cell.length_c   1.000
_cell.angle_alpha   90.00
_cell.angle_beta   90.00
_cell.angle_gamma   90.00
#
_symmetry.space_group_name_H-M   'P 1'
#
loop_
_entity.id
_entity.type
_entity.pdbx_description
1 polymer ?
#
loop_
_entity_poly.entity_id
_entity_poly.type
_entity_poly.pdbx_seq_one_letter_code
_entity_poly.pdbx_strand_id
1 'polypeptide(L)'
;MTHRRVDRPGTNGRGRILIRGARCTFGPQDSAFASIEVSGKFIERIDSDSTLPSVATSNCMEIDLSGLLILPGLINAHDHLEFALFPRLANPPYQNYIEWGVDIHNTFADAISRHRRVGKELRVWWGGIRNLLCGATTVSHHNPFRSEFAREDFPVRVIHEYGWGHSLALGGDLLAARVATPEGYPFILHACEGIDDQARSELGNLDRAGLLDASTVLVHGLAMDRDEAALMRKRGASLIVCPSSNHFLFGRVPALSVLGDIEHLSLGNDSPLTAEGDLLDEIRFTMQACGISPQNAYKMVTEAPAAILRLKHSEGAIKVSGIADLIAVWDTGGVPAQRLATLSMEDIEFVMLGGQVQLASRLVLERLPIQIVQDLEPLSIDGAIRWLRAPVRDMLERTDRVLGAGQVRLGSRRLSVPSSPEKLDISQEKRRLFAVEAI
;
A
#
# COMPACT_ATOMS: atom_id res chain seq x y z
N MET A 1 21.61 -9.90 44.14
CA MET A 1 20.52 -9.80 43.17
C MET A 1 21.17 -9.50 41.81
N THR A 2 21.30 -10.52 41.00
CA THR A 2 22.02 -10.50 39.71
C THR A 2 21.02 -10.12 38.59
N HIS A 3 21.23 -8.97 37.98
CA HIS A 3 20.49 -8.57 36.78
C HIS A 3 20.81 -9.52 35.62
N ARG A 4 19.88 -10.37 35.23
CA ARG A 4 19.92 -11.11 33.97
C ARG A 4 19.77 -10.08 32.81
N ARG A 5 20.83 -9.96 32.02
CA ARG A 5 20.74 -9.37 30.67
C ARG A 5 19.79 -10.25 29.86
N VAL A 6 18.73 -9.63 29.33
CA VAL A 6 17.90 -10.25 28.31
C VAL A 6 18.73 -10.20 27.02
N ASP A 7 19.22 -11.35 26.58
CA ASP A 7 19.88 -11.49 25.29
C ASP A 7 18.88 -11.15 24.17
N ARG A 8 19.19 -10.07 23.43
CA ARG A 8 18.47 -9.77 22.18
C ARG A 8 18.82 -10.85 21.16
N PRO A 9 17.83 -11.40 20.39
CA PRO A 9 18.12 -12.37 19.35
C PRO A 9 19.07 -11.76 18.33
N GLY A 10 20.05 -12.56 17.89
CA GLY A 10 21.16 -12.15 17.07
C GLY A 10 20.75 -11.38 15.82
N THR A 11 21.47 -10.30 15.56
CA THR A 11 21.45 -9.55 14.31
C THR A 11 21.98 -10.45 13.19
N ASN A 12 21.09 -11.11 12.46
CA ASN A 12 21.46 -11.76 11.22
C ASN A 12 22.04 -10.70 10.27
N GLY A 13 23.30 -10.80 9.97
CA GLY A 13 24.17 -10.26 8.94
C GLY A 13 23.82 -9.05 8.05
N ARG A 14 22.78 -8.28 8.36
CA ARG A 14 22.44 -7.03 7.66
C ARG A 14 23.31 -5.90 8.24
N GLY A 15 24.17 -5.32 7.40
CA GLY A 15 25.00 -4.17 7.77
C GLY A 15 24.16 -2.96 8.19
N ARG A 16 24.81 -1.98 8.79
CA ARG A 16 24.20 -0.66 9.05
C ARG A 16 24.07 0.11 7.74
N ILE A 17 22.99 0.87 7.61
CA ILE A 17 22.77 1.79 6.49
C ILE A 17 22.58 3.19 7.03
N LEU A 18 23.34 4.14 6.50
CA LEU A 18 23.17 5.56 6.75
C LEU A 18 22.53 6.22 5.51
N ILE A 19 21.33 6.73 5.66
CA ILE A 19 20.63 7.54 4.65
C ILE A 19 20.86 9.00 5.01
N ARG A 20 21.27 9.82 4.03
CA ARG A 20 21.54 11.23 4.25
C ARG A 20 21.18 12.12 3.08
N GLY A 21 21.23 13.43 3.30
CA GLY A 21 21.03 14.46 2.29
C GLY A 21 19.56 14.76 1.98
N ALA A 22 18.62 14.02 2.55
CA ALA A 22 17.21 14.19 2.29
C ALA A 22 16.49 15.02 3.34
N ARG A 23 15.36 15.60 2.97
CA ARG A 23 14.38 16.15 3.91
C ARG A 23 13.45 15.02 4.34
N CYS A 24 13.31 14.77 5.63
CA CYS A 24 12.51 13.70 6.21
C CYS A 24 11.21 14.25 6.79
N THR A 25 10.10 13.53 6.64
CA THR A 25 8.81 13.92 7.19
C THR A 25 8.58 13.31 8.57
N PHE A 26 8.02 14.09 9.49
CA PHE A 26 7.67 13.65 10.84
C PHE A 26 6.18 13.79 11.12
N GLY A 27 5.40 14.06 10.09
CA GLY A 27 3.96 14.22 10.11
C GLY A 27 3.45 14.86 8.83
N PRO A 28 2.14 15.07 8.70
CA PRO A 28 1.55 15.61 7.47
C PRO A 28 2.01 17.04 7.14
N GLN A 29 2.49 17.79 8.13
CA GLN A 29 2.94 19.19 7.99
C GLN A 29 4.40 19.38 8.33
N ASP A 30 5.04 18.42 9.03
CA ASP A 30 6.33 18.57 9.62
C ASP A 30 7.41 17.83 8.83
N SER A 31 8.51 18.51 8.53
CA SER A 31 9.67 17.91 7.88
C SER A 31 10.93 18.71 8.16
N ALA A 32 12.06 18.04 8.20
CA ALA A 32 13.37 18.65 8.37
C ALA A 32 14.45 17.85 7.63
N PHE A 33 15.56 18.49 7.28
CA PHE A 33 16.75 17.76 6.84
C PHE A 33 17.26 16.89 7.98
N ALA A 34 17.43 15.62 7.72
CA ALA A 34 17.88 14.65 8.70
C ALA A 34 18.64 13.50 8.06
N SER A 35 19.55 12.90 8.82
CA SER A 35 20.17 11.62 8.49
C SER A 35 19.48 10.52 9.28
N ILE A 36 19.24 9.38 8.64
CA ILE A 36 18.59 8.21 9.23
C ILE A 36 19.58 7.05 9.25
N GLU A 37 19.89 6.55 10.44
CA GLU A 37 20.69 5.33 10.61
C GLU A 37 19.77 4.14 10.83
N VAL A 38 19.90 3.12 9.96
CA VAL A 38 19.11 1.88 9.99
C VAL A 38 20.02 0.74 10.41
N SER A 39 19.58 -0.04 11.39
CA SER A 39 20.24 -1.25 11.86
C SER A 39 19.28 -2.45 11.78
N GLY A 40 19.62 -3.43 10.94
CA GLY A 40 18.71 -4.53 10.66
C GLY A 40 17.40 -4.05 10.02
N LYS A 41 16.30 -4.19 10.74
CA LYS A 41 14.97 -3.79 10.25
C LYS A 41 14.50 -2.43 10.80
N PHE A 42 15.22 -1.80 11.72
CA PHE A 42 14.72 -0.68 12.50
C PHE A 42 15.58 0.57 12.34
N ILE A 43 14.95 1.72 12.50
CA ILE A 43 15.60 3.01 12.59
C ILE A 43 16.29 3.08 13.95
N GLU A 44 17.62 3.14 13.96
CA GLU A 44 18.41 3.22 15.19
C GLU A 44 18.54 4.66 15.66
N ARG A 45 18.71 5.60 14.70
CA ARG A 45 18.95 7.02 15.01
C ARG A 45 18.41 7.92 13.89
N ILE A 46 17.97 9.10 14.29
CA ILE A 46 17.62 10.21 13.40
C ILE A 46 18.33 11.46 13.93
N ASP A 47 19.18 12.06 13.11
CA ASP A 47 19.91 13.27 13.45
C ASP A 47 19.45 14.41 12.57
N SER A 48 19.06 15.53 13.19
CA SER A 48 18.54 16.72 12.51
C SER A 48 19.63 17.60 11.88
N ASP A 49 20.89 17.22 11.98
CA ASP A 49 22.00 17.99 11.42
C ASP A 49 22.69 17.23 10.28
N SER A 50 22.75 17.87 9.12
CA SER A 50 23.46 17.38 7.95
C SER A 50 25.00 17.39 8.11
N THR A 51 25.49 17.85 9.25
CA THR A 51 26.93 18.02 9.54
C THR A 51 27.57 16.84 10.25
N LEU A 52 26.93 15.67 10.32
CA LEU A 52 27.63 14.50 10.83
C LEU A 52 28.86 14.26 9.95
N PRO A 53 30.07 14.28 10.54
CA PRO A 53 31.24 13.82 9.83
C PRO A 53 30.94 12.39 9.40
N SER A 54 31.26 12.08 8.15
CA SER A 54 31.28 10.69 7.65
C SER A 54 32.20 9.90 8.59
N VAL A 55 31.67 9.41 9.71
CA VAL A 55 32.31 8.36 10.47
C VAL A 55 32.01 7.09 9.71
N ALA A 56 32.75 6.89 8.64
CA ALA A 56 32.82 5.62 7.96
C ALA A 56 33.36 4.60 8.99
N THR A 57 32.49 4.10 9.82
CA THR A 57 32.76 2.83 10.49
C THR A 57 32.81 1.80 9.38
N SER A 58 33.83 0.96 9.37
CA SER A 58 34.18 0.00 8.31
C SER A 58 33.06 -0.99 7.93
N ASN A 59 31.83 -0.77 8.41
CA ASN A 59 30.67 -1.67 8.25
C ASN A 59 29.35 -0.94 8.03
N CYS A 60 29.35 0.32 7.60
CA CYS A 60 28.13 1.10 7.33
C CYS A 60 28.03 1.42 5.83
N MET A 61 26.96 0.99 5.19
CA MET A 61 26.64 1.40 3.81
C MET A 61 25.99 2.78 3.84
N GLU A 62 26.41 3.65 2.95
CA GLU A 62 25.85 4.99 2.83
C GLU A 62 24.97 5.09 1.59
N ILE A 63 23.78 5.72 1.74
CA ILE A 63 22.84 6.02 0.65
C ILE A 63 22.61 7.53 0.66
N ASP A 64 23.02 8.21 -0.43
CA ASP A 64 22.77 9.62 -0.63
C ASP A 64 21.41 9.83 -1.35
N LEU A 65 20.46 10.42 -0.61
CA LEU A 65 19.15 10.80 -1.13
C LEU A 65 18.99 12.33 -1.23
N SER A 66 20.11 13.06 -1.46
CA SER A 66 20.09 14.52 -1.66
C SER A 66 19.11 14.94 -2.74
N GLY A 67 18.30 15.97 -2.44
CA GLY A 67 17.25 16.49 -3.32
C GLY A 67 15.93 15.71 -3.24
N LEU A 68 15.84 14.70 -2.36
CA LEU A 68 14.61 13.93 -2.16
C LEU A 68 13.95 14.25 -0.82
N LEU A 69 12.63 14.05 -0.79
CA LEU A 69 11.80 14.05 0.42
C LEU A 69 11.54 12.59 0.81
N ILE A 70 11.88 12.23 2.02
CA ILE A 70 11.56 10.91 2.59
C ILE A 70 10.23 10.99 3.33
N LEU A 71 9.29 10.12 2.92
CA LEU A 71 8.01 9.87 3.55
C LEU A 71 8.04 8.49 4.22
N PRO A 72 7.22 8.20 5.23
CA PRO A 72 7.04 6.83 5.69
C PRO A 72 6.47 5.97 4.56
N GLY A 73 6.79 4.68 4.57
CA GLY A 73 6.14 3.72 3.68
C GLY A 73 4.63 3.74 3.86
N LEU A 74 3.90 3.78 2.76
CA LEU A 74 2.44 3.84 2.79
C LEU A 74 1.84 2.50 3.20
N ILE A 75 0.63 2.55 3.78
CA ILE A 75 -0.13 1.38 4.19
C ILE A 75 -1.42 1.33 3.37
N ASN A 76 -1.54 0.30 2.53
CA ASN A 76 -2.79 -0.01 1.83
C ASN A 76 -3.67 -0.85 2.75
N ALA A 77 -4.70 -0.23 3.33
CA ALA A 77 -5.51 -0.86 4.36
C ALA A 77 -6.44 -1.98 3.83
N HIS A 78 -6.68 -2.03 2.50
CA HIS A 78 -7.51 -3.05 1.87
C HIS A 78 -7.14 -3.24 0.39
N ASP A 79 -6.79 -4.47 0.02
CA ASP A 79 -6.47 -4.89 -1.35
C ASP A 79 -6.75 -6.39 -1.54
N HIS A 80 -6.99 -6.80 -2.77
CA HIS A 80 -7.10 -8.19 -3.20
C HIS A 80 -5.95 -8.52 -4.16
N LEU A 81 -4.77 -8.83 -3.64
CA LEU A 81 -3.51 -8.96 -4.39
C LEU A 81 -3.59 -9.92 -5.58
N GLU A 82 -4.38 -11.01 -5.49
CA GLU A 82 -4.51 -11.98 -6.57
C GLU A 82 -5.22 -11.48 -7.83
N PHE A 83 -5.84 -10.30 -7.77
CA PHE A 83 -6.53 -9.71 -8.93
C PHE A 83 -5.70 -8.64 -9.65
N ALA A 84 -4.43 -8.42 -9.27
CA ALA A 84 -3.59 -7.36 -9.83
C ALA A 84 -3.49 -7.33 -11.36
N LEU A 85 -3.55 -8.51 -11.99
CA LEU A 85 -3.47 -8.65 -13.46
C LEU A 85 -4.83 -8.54 -14.16
N PHE A 86 -5.95 -8.48 -13.42
CA PHE A 86 -7.27 -8.42 -14.02
C PHE A 86 -7.62 -7.00 -14.46
N PRO A 87 -8.35 -6.84 -15.56
CA PRO A 87 -8.99 -5.57 -15.89
C PRO A 87 -10.18 -5.33 -14.97
N ARG A 88 -10.73 -4.13 -14.97
CA ARG A 88 -12.04 -3.88 -14.38
C ARG A 88 -13.13 -4.71 -15.08
N LEU A 89 -13.97 -5.34 -14.28
CA LEU A 89 -15.04 -6.25 -14.76
C LEU A 89 -16.37 -5.84 -14.14
N ALA A 90 -17.16 -5.04 -14.87
CA ALA A 90 -18.49 -4.64 -14.44
C ALA A 90 -19.27 -3.98 -15.58
N ASN A 91 -20.60 -4.00 -15.47
CA ASN A 91 -21.57 -3.26 -16.28
C ASN A 91 -22.40 -2.34 -15.37
N PRO A 92 -21.79 -1.36 -14.70
CA PRO A 92 -22.49 -0.53 -13.71
C PRO A 92 -23.61 0.31 -14.32
N PRO A 93 -24.58 0.80 -13.51
CA PRO A 93 -24.61 0.75 -12.06
C PRO A 93 -25.27 -0.50 -11.49
N TYR A 94 -24.80 -0.94 -10.30
CA TYR A 94 -25.43 -2.01 -9.52
C TYR A 94 -26.12 -1.44 -8.27
N GLN A 95 -26.97 -2.26 -7.62
CA GLN A 95 -27.58 -1.90 -6.35
C GLN A 95 -26.69 -2.26 -5.16
N ASN A 96 -25.98 -3.40 -5.24
CA ASN A 96 -25.08 -3.89 -4.20
C ASN A 96 -24.01 -4.84 -4.78
N TYR A 97 -23.03 -5.23 -3.95
CA TYR A 97 -21.93 -6.12 -4.34
C TYR A 97 -22.36 -7.53 -4.76
N ILE A 98 -23.55 -8.01 -4.31
CA ILE A 98 -24.04 -9.34 -4.66
C ILE A 98 -24.48 -9.34 -6.15
N GLU A 99 -25.19 -8.30 -6.57
CA GLU A 99 -25.60 -8.12 -7.96
C GLU A 99 -24.38 -8.06 -8.88
N TRP A 100 -23.36 -7.27 -8.50
CA TRP A 100 -22.08 -7.23 -9.22
C TRP A 100 -21.41 -8.60 -9.30
N GLY A 101 -21.33 -9.32 -8.17
CA GLY A 101 -20.71 -10.65 -8.10
C GLY A 101 -21.39 -11.68 -9.00
N VAL A 102 -22.72 -11.61 -9.13
CA VAL A 102 -23.48 -12.46 -10.06
C VAL A 102 -23.18 -12.07 -11.52
N ASP A 103 -23.17 -10.78 -11.83
CA ASP A 103 -22.94 -10.30 -13.19
C ASP A 103 -21.56 -10.65 -13.72
N ILE A 104 -20.49 -10.42 -12.92
CA ILE A 104 -19.13 -10.69 -13.42
C ILE A 104 -18.90 -12.16 -13.75
N HIS A 105 -19.50 -13.08 -13.01
CA HIS A 105 -19.37 -14.50 -13.27
C HIS A 105 -20.16 -14.96 -14.49
N ASN A 106 -21.28 -14.30 -14.81
CA ASN A 106 -22.07 -14.59 -15.98
C ASN A 106 -21.52 -13.92 -17.24
N THR A 107 -21.24 -12.62 -17.16
CA THR A 107 -20.91 -11.80 -18.32
C THR A 107 -19.41 -11.86 -18.69
N PHE A 108 -18.53 -11.98 -17.69
CA PHE A 108 -17.07 -11.90 -17.90
C PHE A 108 -16.35 -13.23 -17.63
N ALA A 109 -17.07 -14.37 -17.71
CA ALA A 109 -16.52 -15.70 -17.44
C ALA A 109 -15.25 -16.00 -18.25
N ASP A 110 -15.18 -15.61 -19.52
CA ASP A 110 -14.00 -15.82 -20.38
C ASP A 110 -12.80 -14.98 -19.92
N ALA A 111 -13.01 -13.72 -19.58
CA ALA A 111 -11.96 -12.85 -19.05
C ALA A 111 -11.43 -13.38 -17.72
N ILE A 112 -12.31 -13.78 -16.83
CA ILE A 112 -11.96 -14.40 -15.55
C ILE A 112 -11.17 -15.69 -15.77
N SER A 113 -11.65 -16.58 -16.63
CA SER A 113 -11.00 -17.86 -16.96
C SER A 113 -9.60 -17.62 -17.54
N ARG A 114 -9.45 -16.67 -18.47
CA ARG A 114 -8.16 -16.30 -19.08
C ARG A 114 -7.15 -15.88 -18.03
N HIS A 115 -7.50 -14.96 -17.12
CA HIS A 115 -6.57 -14.45 -16.11
C HIS A 115 -6.30 -15.47 -15.00
N ARG A 116 -7.27 -16.33 -14.66
CA ARG A 116 -7.09 -17.44 -13.72
C ARG A 116 -6.10 -18.51 -14.19
N ARG A 117 -5.83 -18.61 -15.50
CA ARG A 117 -4.76 -19.49 -16.03
C ARG A 117 -3.36 -19.05 -15.62
N VAL A 118 -3.17 -17.78 -15.30
CA VAL A 118 -1.96 -17.34 -14.58
C VAL A 118 -2.03 -17.87 -13.16
N GLY A 119 -1.05 -18.66 -12.75
CA GLY A 119 -1.04 -19.30 -11.42
C GLY A 119 -1.24 -18.26 -10.30
N LYS A 120 -1.99 -18.64 -9.25
CA LYS A 120 -2.35 -17.70 -8.15
C LYS A 120 -1.11 -17.17 -7.45
N GLU A 121 -0.05 -17.98 -7.28
CA GLU A 121 1.25 -17.55 -6.77
C GLU A 121 1.77 -16.32 -7.55
N LEU A 122 1.85 -16.45 -8.88
CA LEU A 122 2.37 -15.38 -9.74
C LEU A 122 1.47 -14.13 -9.69
N ARG A 123 0.15 -14.32 -9.60
CA ARG A 123 -0.81 -13.20 -9.50
C ARG A 123 -0.65 -12.41 -8.21
N VAL A 124 -0.45 -13.08 -7.07
CA VAL A 124 -0.24 -12.36 -5.79
C VAL A 124 1.12 -11.65 -5.76
N TRP A 125 2.14 -12.20 -6.42
CA TRP A 125 3.42 -11.49 -6.59
C TRP A 125 3.25 -10.19 -7.38
N TRP A 126 2.48 -10.22 -8.49
CA TRP A 126 2.15 -9.00 -9.22
C TRP A 126 1.34 -8.00 -8.38
N GLY A 127 0.49 -8.50 -7.47
CA GLY A 127 -0.18 -7.66 -6.47
C GLY A 127 0.80 -6.97 -5.51
N GLY A 128 1.80 -7.69 -5.05
CA GLY A 128 2.89 -7.12 -4.27
C GLY A 128 3.67 -6.06 -5.04
N ILE A 129 4.02 -6.33 -6.31
CA ILE A 129 4.70 -5.36 -7.19
C ILE A 129 3.83 -4.11 -7.41
N ARG A 130 2.51 -4.25 -7.66
CA ARG A 130 1.59 -3.11 -7.82
C ARG A 130 1.65 -2.16 -6.62
N ASN A 131 1.63 -2.71 -5.42
CA ASN A 131 1.72 -1.95 -4.18
C ASN A 131 3.11 -1.33 -3.98
N LEU A 132 4.18 -2.07 -4.25
CA LEU A 132 5.55 -1.56 -4.14
C LEU A 132 5.78 -0.35 -5.05
N LEU A 133 5.29 -0.39 -6.28
CA LEU A 133 5.46 0.67 -7.28
C LEU A 133 4.82 2.00 -6.86
N CYS A 134 3.76 1.99 -6.06
CA CYS A 134 3.14 3.19 -5.51
C CYS A 134 3.63 3.56 -4.09
N GLY A 135 4.67 2.89 -3.60
CA GLY A 135 5.26 3.17 -2.28
C GLY A 135 4.50 2.57 -1.10
N ALA A 136 3.51 1.70 -1.33
CA ALA A 136 2.90 0.96 -0.26
C ALA A 136 3.86 -0.16 0.21
N THR A 137 4.31 -0.06 1.46
CA THR A 137 5.21 -1.04 2.08
C THR A 137 4.46 -2.09 2.88
N THR A 138 3.23 -1.78 3.31
CA THR A 138 2.38 -2.69 4.08
C THR A 138 1.00 -2.76 3.46
N VAL A 139 0.44 -3.97 3.37
CA VAL A 139 -0.85 -4.24 2.72
C VAL A 139 -1.70 -5.17 3.58
N SER A 140 -2.97 -4.82 3.76
CA SER A 140 -4.00 -5.71 4.29
C SER A 140 -4.67 -6.43 3.12
N HIS A 141 -4.34 -7.70 2.95
CA HIS A 141 -4.90 -8.54 1.90
C HIS A 141 -6.20 -9.20 2.37
N HIS A 142 -7.31 -8.96 1.68
CA HIS A 142 -8.62 -9.45 2.10
C HIS A 142 -8.99 -10.78 1.44
N ASN A 143 -8.22 -11.81 1.75
CA ASN A 143 -8.46 -13.22 1.37
C ASN A 143 -7.57 -14.11 2.26
N PRO A 144 -7.69 -15.46 2.21
CA PRO A 144 -6.85 -16.33 3.02
C PRO A 144 -5.36 -16.03 2.86
N PHE A 145 -4.66 -15.92 3.99
CA PHE A 145 -3.21 -15.73 4.01
C PHE A 145 -2.51 -16.87 3.27
N ARG A 146 -1.48 -16.55 2.52
CA ARG A 146 -0.73 -17.49 1.70
C ARG A 146 0.73 -17.55 2.14
N SER A 147 1.37 -18.72 1.95
CA SER A 147 2.79 -18.92 2.29
C SER A 147 3.73 -17.98 1.55
N GLU A 148 3.35 -17.53 0.35
CA GLU A 148 4.12 -16.58 -0.45
C GLU A 148 4.32 -15.26 0.28
N PHE A 149 3.32 -14.81 1.05
CA PHE A 149 3.36 -13.55 1.81
C PHE A 149 4.35 -13.57 2.99
N ALA A 150 4.69 -14.75 3.49
CA ALA A 150 5.66 -14.91 4.57
C ALA A 150 7.13 -14.97 4.07
N ARG A 151 7.36 -14.93 2.76
CA ARG A 151 8.71 -14.97 2.20
C ARG A 151 9.43 -13.65 2.42
N GLU A 152 10.71 -13.69 2.73
CA GLU A 152 11.55 -12.50 2.94
C GLU A 152 11.77 -11.67 1.67
N ASP A 153 11.62 -12.30 0.50
CA ASP A 153 11.76 -11.67 -0.82
C ASP A 153 10.42 -11.21 -1.41
N PHE A 154 9.30 -11.35 -0.70
CA PHE A 154 8.01 -10.81 -1.16
C PHE A 154 8.06 -9.27 -1.20
N PRO A 155 7.53 -8.63 -2.25
CA PRO A 155 7.78 -7.20 -2.51
C PRO A 155 7.34 -6.24 -1.41
N VAL A 156 6.30 -6.59 -0.64
CA VAL A 156 5.72 -5.76 0.42
C VAL A 156 5.42 -6.63 1.65
N ARG A 157 5.24 -5.99 2.81
CA ARG A 157 4.70 -6.68 3.99
C ARG A 157 3.21 -6.89 3.83
N VAL A 158 2.77 -8.15 3.92
CA VAL A 158 1.33 -8.48 4.01
C VAL A 158 1.02 -8.82 5.46
N ILE A 159 0.03 -8.16 6.04
CA ILE A 159 -0.37 -8.45 7.43
C ILE A 159 -0.98 -9.86 7.52
N HIS A 160 -0.76 -10.55 8.62
CA HIS A 160 -1.24 -11.92 8.82
C HIS A 160 -1.93 -12.13 10.16
N GLU A 161 -1.77 -11.20 11.09
CA GLU A 161 -2.35 -11.27 12.41
C GLU A 161 -3.69 -10.54 12.44
N TYR A 162 -4.72 -11.10 11.83
CA TYR A 162 -6.09 -10.60 11.80
C TYR A 162 -7.08 -11.72 11.54
N GLY A 163 -8.33 -11.53 11.98
CA GLY A 163 -9.47 -12.33 11.55
C GLY A 163 -10.14 -11.67 10.35
N TRP A 164 -10.79 -12.46 9.53
CA TRP A 164 -11.52 -11.93 8.39
C TRP A 164 -12.75 -12.77 8.05
N GLY A 165 -13.76 -12.12 7.50
CA GLY A 165 -14.88 -12.72 6.82
C GLY A 165 -15.16 -11.92 5.56
N HIS A 166 -15.74 -12.54 4.52
CA HIS A 166 -16.00 -11.77 3.31
C HIS A 166 -17.03 -10.66 3.58
N SER A 167 -18.28 -11.02 3.85
CA SER A 167 -19.39 -10.12 4.11
C SER A 167 -20.55 -10.92 4.71
N LEU A 168 -21.64 -10.27 5.10
CA LEU A 168 -22.81 -10.97 5.63
C LEU A 168 -23.38 -12.01 4.65
N ALA A 169 -23.44 -11.70 3.37
CA ALA A 169 -24.01 -12.61 2.38
C ALA A 169 -23.05 -13.71 1.91
N LEU A 170 -21.74 -13.45 1.89
CA LEU A 170 -20.72 -14.34 1.31
C LEU A 170 -19.66 -14.81 2.31
N GLY A 171 -19.78 -14.44 3.58
CA GLY A 171 -18.76 -14.67 4.62
C GLY A 171 -18.81 -16.04 5.30
N GLY A 172 -19.76 -16.89 4.98
CA GLY A 172 -19.94 -18.15 5.69
C GLY A 172 -20.30 -17.94 7.17
N ASP A 173 -19.69 -18.70 8.09
CA ASP A 173 -19.90 -18.54 9.53
C ASP A 173 -19.00 -17.43 10.09
N LEU A 174 -19.50 -16.20 10.03
CA LEU A 174 -18.78 -15.01 10.54
C LEU A 174 -18.56 -15.06 12.07
N LEU A 175 -19.47 -15.69 12.82
CA LEU A 175 -19.29 -15.83 14.27
C LEU A 175 -18.14 -16.77 14.59
N ALA A 176 -18.04 -17.90 13.90
CA ALA A 176 -16.92 -18.80 14.05
C ALA A 176 -15.60 -18.12 13.62
N ALA A 177 -15.59 -17.37 12.52
CA ALA A 177 -14.43 -16.59 12.07
C ALA A 177 -14.02 -15.52 13.10
N ARG A 178 -15.00 -14.83 13.69
CA ARG A 178 -14.75 -13.85 14.74
C ARG A 178 -14.17 -14.48 16.01
N VAL A 179 -14.70 -15.62 16.44
CA VAL A 179 -14.19 -16.37 17.61
C VAL A 179 -12.78 -16.91 17.36
N ALA A 180 -12.47 -17.31 16.13
CA ALA A 180 -11.14 -17.77 15.76
C ALA A 180 -10.11 -16.62 15.62
N THR A 181 -10.55 -15.36 15.60
CA THR A 181 -9.65 -14.19 15.54
C THR A 181 -8.90 -14.08 16.87
N PRO A 182 -7.54 -14.06 16.83
CA PRO A 182 -6.76 -13.95 18.06
C PRO A 182 -7.09 -12.68 18.84
N GLU A 183 -7.04 -12.77 20.17
CA GLU A 183 -7.27 -11.60 21.02
C GLU A 183 -6.28 -10.49 20.72
N GLY A 184 -6.77 -9.26 20.67
CA GLY A 184 -5.95 -8.09 20.37
C GLY A 184 -5.78 -7.79 18.89
N TYR A 185 -6.27 -8.65 17.97
CA TYR A 185 -6.20 -8.41 16.52
C TYR A 185 -7.53 -7.94 15.90
N PRO A 186 -7.51 -7.22 14.77
CA PRO A 186 -8.73 -6.78 14.11
C PRO A 186 -9.45 -7.95 13.44
N PHE A 187 -10.79 -7.83 13.37
CA PHE A 187 -11.65 -8.66 12.52
C PHE A 187 -12.19 -7.82 11.37
N ILE A 188 -11.83 -8.15 10.15
CA ILE A 188 -12.05 -7.35 8.94
C ILE A 188 -13.12 -7.99 8.07
N LEU A 189 -14.12 -7.22 7.61
CA LEU A 189 -15.15 -7.68 6.68
C LEU A 189 -15.75 -6.54 5.86
N HIS A 190 -16.23 -6.85 4.64
CA HIS A 190 -16.99 -5.90 3.84
C HIS A 190 -18.37 -5.69 4.44
N ALA A 191 -18.84 -4.45 4.46
CA ALA A 191 -20.20 -4.11 4.91
C ALA A 191 -20.70 -2.81 4.29
N CYS A 192 -22.02 -2.74 4.14
CA CYS A 192 -22.70 -1.56 3.59
C CYS A 192 -22.21 -1.18 2.19
N GLU A 193 -21.85 -2.16 1.40
CA GLU A 193 -21.32 -1.99 0.04
C GLU A 193 -22.49 -2.06 -0.98
N GLY A 194 -23.16 -0.93 -1.16
CA GLY A 194 -24.31 -0.78 -2.05
C GLY A 194 -25.11 0.47 -1.75
N ILE A 195 -26.23 0.62 -2.45
CA ILE A 195 -27.10 1.78 -2.38
C ILE A 195 -28.57 1.42 -2.07
N ASP A 196 -28.85 0.12 -1.91
CA ASP A 196 -30.17 -0.43 -1.62
C ASP A 196 -30.42 -0.64 -0.11
N ASP A 197 -31.62 -1.11 0.22
CA ASP A 197 -32.02 -1.35 1.60
C ASP A 197 -31.28 -2.55 2.22
N GLN A 198 -30.84 -3.50 1.41
CA GLN A 198 -30.02 -4.60 1.88
C GLN A 198 -28.69 -4.09 2.43
N ALA A 199 -27.97 -3.30 1.64
CA ALA A 199 -26.69 -2.70 2.07
C ALA A 199 -26.88 -1.79 3.31
N ARG A 200 -27.96 -1.02 3.38
CA ARG A 200 -28.29 -0.20 4.57
C ARG A 200 -28.53 -1.02 5.83
N SER A 201 -29.14 -2.17 5.70
CA SER A 201 -29.47 -3.02 6.86
C SER A 201 -28.27 -3.75 7.46
N GLU A 202 -27.15 -3.86 6.74
CA GLU A 202 -26.02 -4.71 7.11
C GLU A 202 -25.38 -4.32 8.45
N LEU A 203 -25.16 -3.03 8.72
CA LEU A 203 -24.54 -2.60 9.97
C LEU A 203 -25.41 -2.99 11.19
N GLY A 204 -26.71 -2.75 11.12
CA GLY A 204 -27.65 -3.15 12.17
C GLY A 204 -27.72 -4.68 12.34
N ASN A 205 -27.57 -5.45 11.27
CA ASN A 205 -27.50 -6.91 11.32
C ASN A 205 -26.21 -7.39 12.01
N LEU A 206 -25.05 -6.78 11.70
CA LEU A 206 -23.77 -7.06 12.36
C LEU A 206 -23.83 -6.75 13.86
N ASP A 207 -24.42 -5.62 14.22
CA ASP A 207 -24.56 -5.23 15.63
C ASP A 207 -25.44 -6.23 16.41
N ARG A 208 -26.60 -6.61 15.85
CA ARG A 208 -27.49 -7.62 16.46
C ARG A 208 -26.83 -9.01 16.57
N ALA A 209 -25.97 -9.36 15.63
CA ALA A 209 -25.19 -10.60 15.68
C ALA A 209 -24.00 -10.56 16.65
N GLY A 210 -23.73 -9.41 17.31
CA GLY A 210 -22.56 -9.25 18.19
C GLY A 210 -21.22 -9.20 17.47
N LEU A 211 -21.24 -8.83 16.19
CA LEU A 211 -20.05 -8.75 15.34
C LEU A 211 -19.51 -7.32 15.21
N LEU A 212 -20.09 -6.35 15.93
CA LEU A 212 -19.67 -4.95 15.88
C LEU A 212 -19.11 -4.52 17.24
N ASP A 213 -17.80 -4.45 17.36
CA ASP A 213 -17.06 -4.01 18.56
C ASP A 213 -15.76 -3.29 18.18
N ALA A 214 -14.96 -2.89 19.18
CA ALA A 214 -13.70 -2.18 19.01
C ALA A 214 -12.61 -2.97 18.25
N SER A 215 -12.81 -4.25 17.98
CA SER A 215 -11.91 -5.03 17.11
C SER A 215 -12.41 -5.13 15.67
N THR A 216 -13.64 -4.72 15.41
CA THR A 216 -14.24 -4.82 14.07
C THR A 216 -13.76 -3.71 13.17
N VAL A 217 -13.31 -4.09 11.98
CA VAL A 217 -12.92 -3.18 10.91
C VAL A 217 -13.80 -3.47 9.70
N LEU A 218 -14.65 -2.53 9.36
CA LEU A 218 -15.52 -2.64 8.19
C LEU A 218 -14.84 -2.05 6.96
N VAL A 219 -15.18 -2.58 5.78
CA VAL A 219 -14.72 -2.06 4.50
C VAL A 219 -15.91 -1.53 3.70
N HIS A 220 -15.73 -0.44 2.97
CA HIS A 220 -16.66 0.33 2.15
C HIS A 220 -17.54 1.31 2.92
N GLY A 221 -18.55 0.89 3.66
CA GLY A 221 -19.44 1.77 4.40
C GLY A 221 -20.25 2.74 3.52
N LEU A 222 -20.46 2.42 2.23
CA LEU A 222 -21.11 3.31 1.27
C LEU A 222 -22.54 3.67 1.64
N ALA A 223 -23.31 2.70 2.14
CA ALA A 223 -24.71 2.89 2.52
C ALA A 223 -24.91 3.54 3.89
N MET A 224 -23.83 3.81 4.64
CA MET A 224 -23.92 4.37 6.00
C MET A 224 -24.36 5.84 5.99
N ASP A 225 -25.20 6.19 6.95
CA ASP A 225 -25.58 7.54 7.27
C ASP A 225 -25.08 7.99 8.66
N ARG A 226 -25.68 9.04 9.23
CA ARG A 226 -25.28 9.59 10.53
C ARG A 226 -25.57 8.66 11.70
N ASP A 227 -26.65 7.88 11.63
CA ASP A 227 -27.06 6.98 12.70
C ASP A 227 -26.12 5.77 12.72
N GLU A 228 -25.77 5.22 11.54
CA GLU A 228 -24.77 4.18 11.41
C GLU A 228 -23.36 4.66 11.84
N ALA A 229 -22.97 5.87 11.48
CA ALA A 229 -21.71 6.46 11.92
C ALA A 229 -21.69 6.63 13.46
N ALA A 230 -22.81 7.03 14.07
CA ALA A 230 -22.95 7.11 15.52
C ALA A 230 -22.88 5.72 16.20
N LEU A 231 -23.46 4.70 15.58
CA LEU A 231 -23.36 3.32 16.05
C LEU A 231 -21.92 2.81 15.98
N MET A 232 -21.20 3.05 14.88
CA MET A 232 -19.77 2.72 14.74
C MET A 232 -18.94 3.32 15.88
N ARG A 233 -19.11 4.63 16.15
CA ARG A 233 -18.43 5.31 17.26
C ARG A 233 -18.76 4.67 18.62
N LYS A 234 -20.03 4.43 18.87
CA LYS A 234 -20.49 3.80 20.13
C LYS A 234 -19.86 2.43 20.36
N ARG A 235 -19.61 1.67 19.30
CA ARG A 235 -18.99 0.35 19.36
C ARG A 235 -17.45 0.39 19.31
N GLY A 236 -16.87 1.53 18.95
CA GLY A 236 -15.42 1.69 18.76
C GLY A 236 -14.90 1.01 17.50
N ALA A 237 -15.79 0.66 16.57
CA ALA A 237 -15.43 -0.01 15.32
C ALA A 237 -14.77 0.95 14.33
N SER A 238 -13.91 0.43 13.45
CA SER A 238 -13.14 1.20 12.48
C SER A 238 -13.67 0.98 11.06
N LEU A 239 -13.34 1.90 10.16
CA LEU A 239 -13.78 1.85 8.76
C LEU A 239 -12.62 2.07 7.79
N ILE A 240 -12.55 1.23 6.75
CA ILE A 240 -11.71 1.41 5.57
C ILE A 240 -12.62 1.74 4.40
N VAL A 241 -12.39 2.89 3.76
CA VAL A 241 -13.17 3.29 2.58
C VAL A 241 -12.39 3.03 1.30
N CYS A 242 -13.12 2.69 0.22
CA CYS A 242 -12.60 2.45 -1.11
C CYS A 242 -13.41 3.27 -2.14
N PRO A 243 -13.28 4.62 -2.15
CA PRO A 243 -14.15 5.49 -2.91
C PRO A 243 -14.18 5.25 -4.41
N SER A 244 -13.05 4.92 -5.06
CA SER A 244 -13.01 4.71 -6.51
C SER A 244 -13.75 3.44 -6.93
N SER A 245 -13.61 2.36 -6.14
CA SER A 245 -14.37 1.12 -6.32
C SER A 245 -15.87 1.36 -6.18
N ASN A 246 -16.28 2.04 -5.11
CA ASN A 246 -17.68 2.37 -4.87
C ASN A 246 -18.26 3.28 -5.97
N HIS A 247 -17.50 4.27 -6.42
CA HIS A 247 -17.94 5.14 -7.52
C HIS A 247 -18.13 4.35 -8.81
N PHE A 248 -17.19 3.48 -9.13
CA PHE A 248 -17.26 2.66 -10.34
C PHE A 248 -18.48 1.73 -10.34
N LEU A 249 -18.76 1.04 -9.23
CA LEU A 249 -19.86 0.07 -9.15
C LEU A 249 -21.24 0.72 -9.00
N PHE A 250 -21.34 1.78 -8.21
CA PHE A 250 -22.62 2.31 -7.71
C PHE A 250 -22.88 3.76 -8.11
N GLY A 251 -21.93 4.42 -8.80
CA GLY A 251 -22.01 5.85 -9.14
C GLY A 251 -22.01 6.78 -7.94
N ARG A 252 -21.59 6.28 -6.75
CA ARG A 252 -21.56 7.04 -5.49
C ARG A 252 -20.27 6.83 -4.74
N VAL A 253 -19.91 7.78 -3.90
CA VAL A 253 -18.79 7.70 -2.96
C VAL A 253 -19.28 7.77 -1.52
N PRO A 254 -18.54 7.21 -0.54
CA PRO A 254 -18.88 7.33 0.87
C PRO A 254 -18.97 8.79 1.31
N ALA A 255 -19.98 9.14 2.11
CA ALA A 255 -20.18 10.49 2.61
C ALA A 255 -19.20 10.81 3.75
N LEU A 256 -17.92 11.10 3.42
CA LEU A 256 -16.87 11.31 4.43
C LEU A 256 -17.13 12.52 5.35
N SER A 257 -17.99 13.48 4.95
CA SER A 257 -18.48 14.55 5.84
C SER A 257 -19.34 14.02 6.99
N VAL A 258 -19.90 12.82 6.85
CA VAL A 258 -20.68 12.11 7.88
C VAL A 258 -19.83 11.08 8.61
N LEU A 259 -19.05 10.30 7.85
CA LEU A 259 -18.22 9.22 8.35
C LEU A 259 -16.90 9.70 8.98
N GLY A 260 -16.46 10.91 8.67
CA GLY A 260 -15.21 11.50 9.18
C GLY A 260 -15.13 11.67 10.70
N ASP A 261 -16.26 11.56 11.40
CA ASP A 261 -16.32 11.49 12.86
C ASP A 261 -15.99 10.10 13.43
N ILE A 262 -15.83 9.08 12.60
CA ILE A 262 -15.33 7.77 13.04
C ILE A 262 -13.86 7.95 13.41
N GLU A 263 -13.48 7.61 14.64
CA GLU A 263 -12.16 7.85 15.21
C GLU A 263 -11.05 7.23 14.37
N HIS A 264 -11.33 6.07 13.77
CA HIS A 264 -10.41 5.34 12.92
C HIS A 264 -11.00 5.14 11.52
N LEU A 265 -10.67 6.07 10.62
CA LEU A 265 -11.02 6.02 9.20
C LEU A 265 -9.75 5.91 8.35
N SER A 266 -9.70 4.93 7.45
CA SER A 266 -8.54 4.64 6.61
C SER A 266 -8.92 4.47 5.14
N LEU A 267 -7.92 4.41 4.27
CA LEU A 267 -8.07 4.24 2.83
C LEU A 267 -7.48 2.90 2.39
N GLY A 268 -8.24 2.19 1.56
CA GLY A 268 -7.79 1.01 0.81
C GLY A 268 -8.17 1.17 -0.65
N ASN A 269 -7.39 0.61 -1.56
CA ASN A 269 -7.70 0.77 -2.98
C ASN A 269 -8.49 -0.39 -3.59
N ASP A 270 -8.86 -1.37 -2.78
CA ASP A 270 -9.66 -2.51 -3.19
C ASP A 270 -9.07 -3.31 -4.37
N SER A 271 -9.90 -4.10 -5.02
CA SER A 271 -9.53 -4.96 -6.15
C SER A 271 -9.40 -4.19 -7.46
N PRO A 272 -8.42 -4.50 -8.31
CA PRO A 272 -8.39 -4.02 -9.70
C PRO A 272 -9.62 -4.42 -10.53
N LEU A 273 -10.44 -5.34 -10.05
CA LEU A 273 -11.72 -5.68 -10.69
C LEU A 273 -12.72 -4.51 -10.66
N THR A 274 -12.58 -3.60 -9.69
CA THR A 274 -13.50 -2.49 -9.42
C THR A 274 -12.80 -1.14 -9.34
N ALA A 275 -11.58 -1.10 -8.82
CA ALA A 275 -10.78 0.12 -8.71
C ALA A 275 -9.75 0.23 -9.85
N GLU A 276 -9.51 1.43 -10.33
CA GLU A 276 -8.48 1.72 -11.32
C GLU A 276 -7.22 2.27 -10.64
N GLY A 277 -6.05 1.89 -11.17
CA GLY A 277 -4.80 2.43 -10.68
C GLY A 277 -4.27 1.76 -9.40
N ASP A 278 -3.65 2.54 -8.56
CA ASP A 278 -2.97 2.15 -7.34
C ASP A 278 -3.41 3.00 -6.12
N LEU A 279 -2.75 2.85 -4.97
CA LEU A 279 -3.10 3.61 -3.76
C LEU A 279 -2.90 5.14 -3.94
N LEU A 280 -1.94 5.58 -4.75
CA LEU A 280 -1.75 7.00 -5.04
C LEU A 280 -2.89 7.55 -5.91
N ASP A 281 -3.40 6.76 -6.86
CA ASP A 281 -4.59 7.10 -7.63
C ASP A 281 -5.83 7.21 -6.73
N GLU A 282 -5.97 6.28 -5.77
CA GLU A 282 -7.06 6.28 -4.79
C GLU A 282 -7.02 7.51 -3.88
N ILE A 283 -5.83 7.94 -3.43
CA ILE A 283 -5.64 9.18 -2.66
C ILE A 283 -6.18 10.38 -3.46
N ARG A 284 -5.73 10.54 -4.71
CA ARG A 284 -6.16 11.67 -5.56
C ARG A 284 -7.65 11.64 -5.84
N PHE A 285 -8.19 10.46 -6.17
CA PHE A 285 -9.62 10.29 -6.38
C PHE A 285 -10.43 10.65 -5.13
N THR A 286 -10.03 10.16 -3.96
CA THR A 286 -10.72 10.41 -2.69
C THR A 286 -10.72 11.90 -2.34
N MET A 287 -9.61 12.59 -2.53
CA MET A 287 -9.54 14.03 -2.30
C MET A 287 -10.50 14.80 -3.20
N GLN A 288 -10.53 14.45 -4.48
CA GLN A 288 -11.39 15.12 -5.46
C GLN A 288 -12.87 14.80 -5.26
N ALA A 289 -13.21 13.52 -5.06
CA ALA A 289 -14.59 13.06 -5.03
C ALA A 289 -15.25 13.21 -3.65
N CYS A 290 -14.49 13.10 -2.56
CA CYS A 290 -14.99 13.17 -1.20
C CYS A 290 -14.64 14.48 -0.47
N GLY A 291 -13.83 15.35 -1.08
CA GLY A 291 -13.50 16.67 -0.53
C GLY A 291 -12.63 16.66 0.72
N ILE A 292 -11.80 15.62 0.92
CA ILE A 292 -10.88 15.57 2.07
C ILE A 292 -9.61 16.40 1.83
N SER A 293 -9.04 16.91 2.93
CA SER A 293 -7.79 17.66 2.87
C SER A 293 -6.58 16.74 2.61
N PRO A 294 -5.46 17.26 2.05
CA PRO A 294 -4.21 16.53 1.93
C PRO A 294 -3.73 15.93 3.24
N GLN A 295 -3.91 16.65 4.37
CA GLN A 295 -3.52 16.18 5.70
C GLN A 295 -4.32 14.95 6.13
N ASN A 296 -5.63 14.94 5.87
CA ASN A 296 -6.46 13.77 6.16
C ASN A 296 -6.09 12.59 5.25
N ALA A 297 -5.90 12.84 3.95
CA ALA A 297 -5.45 11.81 3.01
C ALA A 297 -4.11 11.17 3.44
N TYR A 298 -3.14 12.01 3.87
CA TYR A 298 -1.87 11.53 4.43
C TYR A 298 -2.09 10.59 5.62
N LYS A 299 -2.90 11.01 6.59
CA LYS A 299 -3.20 10.19 7.78
C LYS A 299 -3.88 8.88 7.43
N MET A 300 -4.79 8.88 6.45
CA MET A 300 -5.55 7.70 6.03
C MET A 300 -4.71 6.62 5.35
N VAL A 301 -3.47 6.91 4.96
CA VAL A 301 -2.53 5.93 4.38
C VAL A 301 -1.26 5.74 5.19
N THR A 302 -1.18 6.31 6.39
CA THR A 302 -0.03 6.23 7.28
C THR A 302 -0.45 5.82 8.70
N GLU A 303 -0.71 6.78 9.59
CA GLU A 303 -0.97 6.52 11.02
C GLU A 303 -2.33 5.85 11.27
N ALA A 304 -3.39 6.21 10.52
CA ALA A 304 -4.71 5.66 10.72
C ALA A 304 -4.78 4.15 10.41
N PRO A 305 -4.33 3.66 9.23
CA PRO A 305 -4.29 2.22 8.98
C PRO A 305 -3.35 1.47 9.93
N ALA A 306 -2.24 2.07 10.38
CA ALA A 306 -1.39 1.44 11.38
C ALA A 306 -2.13 1.19 12.69
N ALA A 307 -2.96 2.15 13.14
CA ALA A 307 -3.80 2.00 14.33
C ALA A 307 -4.92 0.98 14.12
N ILE A 308 -5.68 1.07 13.03
CA ILE A 308 -6.80 0.18 12.67
C ILE A 308 -6.33 -1.28 12.57
N LEU A 309 -5.20 -1.50 11.88
CA LEU A 309 -4.62 -2.82 11.66
C LEU A 309 -3.76 -3.29 12.84
N ARG A 310 -3.64 -2.47 13.90
CA ARG A 310 -2.89 -2.76 15.13
C ARG A 310 -1.44 -3.16 14.89
N LEU A 311 -0.78 -2.45 13.97
CA LEU A 311 0.62 -2.65 13.65
C LEU A 311 1.52 -2.25 14.83
N LYS A 312 2.61 -2.99 15.06
CA LYS A 312 3.37 -2.91 16.32
C LYS A 312 4.72 -2.22 16.21
N HIS A 313 5.17 -1.97 14.99
CA HIS A 313 6.54 -1.49 14.75
C HIS A 313 6.61 -0.06 14.21
N SER A 314 5.52 0.71 14.43
CA SER A 314 5.43 2.11 13.98
C SER A 314 5.45 2.24 12.46
N GLU A 315 4.90 1.26 11.77
CA GLU A 315 4.60 1.37 10.35
C GLU A 315 3.81 2.65 10.08
N GLY A 316 4.06 3.30 8.94
CA GLY A 316 3.45 4.59 8.60
C GLY A 316 4.04 5.81 9.34
N ALA A 317 5.17 5.65 10.06
CA ALA A 317 5.84 6.76 10.73
C ALA A 317 7.37 6.63 10.66
N ILE A 318 8.07 7.76 10.57
CA ILE A 318 9.53 7.83 10.67
C ILE A 318 9.90 8.21 12.10
N LYS A 319 10.37 7.25 12.89
CA LYS A 319 10.80 7.49 14.26
C LYS A 319 11.84 6.49 14.75
N VAL A 320 12.63 6.88 15.72
CA VAL A 320 13.62 6.00 16.36
C VAL A 320 12.91 4.76 16.95
N SER A 321 13.51 3.61 16.80
CA SER A 321 13.00 2.28 17.13
C SER A 321 11.80 1.82 16.28
N GLY A 322 11.32 2.63 15.33
CA GLY A 322 10.34 2.24 14.33
C GLY A 322 10.97 1.39 13.24
N ILE A 323 10.13 0.62 12.53
CA ILE A 323 10.58 -0.13 11.38
C ILE A 323 11.03 0.80 10.26
N ALA A 324 12.08 0.43 9.55
CA ALA A 324 12.62 1.22 8.46
C ALA A 324 11.86 0.95 7.14
N ASP A 325 10.61 1.40 7.11
CA ASP A 325 9.76 1.43 5.93
C ASP A 325 9.69 2.87 5.41
N LEU A 326 10.40 3.14 4.33
CA LEU A 326 10.64 4.49 3.82
C LEU A 326 10.37 4.54 2.32
N ILE A 327 9.80 5.64 1.86
CA ILE A 327 9.76 5.99 0.43
C ILE A 327 10.43 7.34 0.21
N ALA A 328 11.06 7.52 -0.93
CA ALA A 328 11.60 8.84 -1.29
C ALA A 328 11.07 9.28 -2.66
N VAL A 329 10.78 10.58 -2.75
CA VAL A 329 10.28 11.27 -3.93
C VAL A 329 11.05 12.57 -4.11
N TRP A 330 10.98 13.20 -5.31
CA TRP A 330 11.58 14.53 -5.49
C TRP A 330 11.04 15.53 -4.48
N ASP A 331 11.94 16.23 -3.82
CA ASP A 331 11.58 17.31 -2.91
C ASP A 331 11.29 18.59 -3.69
N THR A 332 10.04 18.99 -3.70
CA THR A 332 9.57 20.25 -4.32
C THR A 332 9.48 21.42 -3.33
N GLY A 333 9.99 21.24 -2.10
CA GLY A 333 9.73 22.13 -0.98
C GLY A 333 8.28 21.95 -0.44
N GLY A 334 7.79 22.81 0.37
CA GLY A 334 6.40 22.77 0.81
C GLY A 334 6.05 21.66 1.81
N VAL A 335 4.75 21.45 1.99
CA VAL A 335 4.16 20.59 3.02
C VAL A 335 4.13 19.13 2.58
N PRO A 336 4.60 18.17 3.41
CA PRO A 336 4.63 16.75 3.04
C PRO A 336 3.30 16.18 2.55
N ALA A 337 2.19 16.49 3.22
CA ALA A 337 0.87 16.02 2.83
C ALA A 337 0.43 16.53 1.44
N GLN A 338 0.78 17.78 1.10
CA GLN A 338 0.50 18.32 -0.23
C GLN A 338 1.32 17.59 -1.30
N ARG A 339 2.58 17.28 -1.01
CA ARG A 339 3.41 16.50 -1.93
C ARG A 339 2.83 15.09 -2.14
N LEU A 340 2.49 14.38 -1.06
CA LEU A 340 1.87 13.06 -1.16
C LEU A 340 0.59 13.08 -2.02
N ALA A 341 -0.25 14.09 -1.84
CA ALA A 341 -1.51 14.26 -2.56
C ALA A 341 -1.37 14.40 -4.09
N THR A 342 -0.18 14.74 -4.57
CA THR A 342 0.10 14.92 -6.01
C THR A 342 0.92 13.80 -6.63
N LEU A 343 1.35 12.81 -5.83
CA LEU A 343 2.20 11.74 -6.32
C LEU A 343 1.47 10.82 -7.27
N SER A 344 2.24 10.31 -8.22
CA SER A 344 1.94 9.13 -9.03
C SER A 344 3.05 8.10 -8.85
N MET A 345 2.89 6.89 -9.38
CA MET A 345 3.93 5.86 -9.26
C MET A 345 5.25 6.29 -9.95
N GLU A 346 5.18 7.17 -10.94
CA GLU A 346 6.35 7.72 -11.62
C GLU A 346 7.18 8.67 -10.75
N ASP A 347 6.60 9.15 -9.64
CA ASP A 347 7.30 10.01 -8.67
C ASP A 347 8.07 9.20 -7.62
N ILE A 348 7.83 7.89 -7.51
CA ILE A 348 8.51 7.05 -6.50
C ILE A 348 9.92 6.75 -6.98
N GLU A 349 10.90 7.36 -6.30
CA GLU A 349 12.32 7.24 -6.62
C GLU A 349 13.00 6.10 -5.85
N PHE A 350 12.50 5.80 -4.64
CA PHE A 350 13.10 4.83 -3.74
C PHE A 350 12.06 4.24 -2.79
N VAL A 351 12.18 2.95 -2.53
CA VAL A 351 11.41 2.27 -1.47
C VAL A 351 12.33 1.36 -0.66
N MET A 352 12.26 1.51 0.66
CA MET A 352 12.88 0.63 1.65
C MET A 352 11.80 -0.06 2.48
N LEU A 353 11.90 -1.37 2.64
CA LEU A 353 11.02 -2.19 3.45
C LEU A 353 11.84 -2.92 4.51
N GLY A 354 11.59 -2.63 5.78
CA GLY A 354 12.31 -3.26 6.89
C GLY A 354 13.83 -3.19 6.74
N GLY A 355 14.35 -2.01 6.37
CA GLY A 355 15.78 -1.77 6.18
C GLY A 355 16.39 -2.36 4.90
N GLN A 356 15.57 -2.89 3.99
CA GLN A 356 16.03 -3.45 2.72
C GLN A 356 15.50 -2.63 1.54
N VAL A 357 16.38 -2.23 0.63
CA VAL A 357 15.97 -1.51 -0.60
C VAL A 357 15.18 -2.47 -1.49
N GLN A 358 13.95 -2.08 -1.81
CA GLN A 358 13.03 -2.86 -2.64
C GLN A 358 12.85 -2.27 -4.04
N LEU A 359 12.98 -0.93 -4.15
CA LEU A 359 12.82 -0.21 -5.41
C LEU A 359 13.80 0.95 -5.47
N ALA A 360 14.38 1.16 -6.65
CA ALA A 360 15.14 2.36 -6.99
C ALA A 360 14.81 2.84 -8.41
N SER A 361 14.73 4.16 -8.59
CA SER A 361 14.80 4.78 -9.91
C SER A 361 16.23 4.74 -10.45
N ARG A 362 16.42 5.13 -11.72
CA ARG A 362 17.76 5.26 -12.31
C ARG A 362 18.65 6.22 -11.50
N LEU A 363 18.11 7.37 -11.11
CA LEU A 363 18.84 8.37 -10.34
C LEU A 363 19.37 7.80 -9.02
N VAL A 364 18.50 7.11 -8.28
CA VAL A 364 18.87 6.54 -6.98
C VAL A 364 19.79 5.35 -7.18
N LEU A 365 19.54 4.50 -8.18
CA LEU A 365 20.38 3.34 -8.50
C LEU A 365 21.86 3.71 -8.64
N GLU A 366 22.16 4.85 -9.29
CA GLU A 366 23.53 5.36 -9.50
C GLU A 366 24.21 5.83 -8.21
N ARG A 367 23.43 6.00 -7.14
CA ARG A 367 23.92 6.41 -5.80
C ARG A 367 23.94 5.24 -4.79
N LEU A 368 23.43 4.06 -5.19
CA LEU A 368 23.40 2.91 -4.30
C LEU A 368 24.74 2.16 -4.28
N PRO A 369 25.13 1.59 -3.12
CA PRO A 369 26.22 0.63 -3.03
C PRO A 369 25.98 -0.57 -3.97
N ILE A 370 27.06 -1.07 -4.58
CA ILE A 370 26.99 -2.16 -5.55
C ILE A 370 26.35 -3.44 -4.96
N GLN A 371 26.54 -3.68 -3.68
CA GLN A 371 25.95 -4.82 -2.94
C GLN A 371 24.42 -4.79 -2.92
N ILE A 372 23.83 -3.60 -3.05
CA ILE A 372 22.36 -3.43 -3.15
C ILE A 372 21.92 -3.57 -4.60
N VAL A 373 22.63 -2.93 -5.52
CA VAL A 373 22.28 -2.87 -6.95
C VAL A 373 22.19 -4.25 -7.60
N GLN A 374 23.11 -5.16 -7.24
CA GLN A 374 23.18 -6.50 -7.85
C GLN A 374 21.93 -7.37 -7.62
N ASP A 375 21.10 -7.03 -6.64
CA ASP A 375 19.89 -7.75 -6.29
C ASP A 375 18.62 -7.15 -6.92
N LEU A 376 18.76 -6.10 -7.73
CA LEU A 376 17.65 -5.39 -8.34
C LEU A 376 17.53 -5.71 -9.83
N GLU A 377 16.31 -6.02 -10.28
CA GLU A 377 15.99 -6.25 -11.69
C GLU A 377 15.18 -5.09 -12.29
N PRO A 378 15.47 -4.67 -13.54
CA PRO A 378 14.73 -3.58 -14.17
C PRO A 378 13.37 -4.03 -14.72
N LEU A 379 12.34 -3.24 -14.45
CA LEU A 379 10.99 -3.34 -15.00
C LEU A 379 10.63 -2.00 -15.64
N SER A 380 10.11 -2.03 -16.85
CA SER A 380 9.54 -0.86 -17.53
C SER A 380 8.03 -0.83 -17.35
N ILE A 381 7.50 0.31 -16.91
CA ILE A 381 6.09 0.56 -16.70
C ILE A 381 5.73 1.77 -17.58
N ASP A 382 5.02 1.56 -18.69
CA ASP A 382 4.73 2.58 -19.71
C ASP A 382 5.96 3.39 -20.16
N GLY A 383 7.16 2.75 -20.16
CA GLY A 383 8.42 3.37 -20.51
C GLY A 383 9.23 3.94 -19.34
N ALA A 384 8.64 4.18 -18.19
CA ALA A 384 9.37 4.50 -16.97
C ALA A 384 10.05 3.24 -16.41
N ILE A 385 11.34 3.32 -16.07
CA ILE A 385 12.08 2.16 -15.58
C ILE A 385 12.28 2.29 -14.06
N ARG A 386 11.99 1.19 -13.37
CA ARG A 386 12.28 0.99 -11.94
C ARG A 386 13.06 -0.30 -11.74
N TRP A 387 14.01 -0.29 -10.84
CA TRP A 387 14.78 -1.47 -10.42
C TRP A 387 14.17 -2.02 -9.16
N LEU A 388 13.74 -3.27 -9.19
CA LEU A 388 12.97 -3.92 -8.13
C LEU A 388 13.72 -5.12 -7.59
N ARG A 389 13.68 -5.33 -6.28
CA ARG A 389 14.12 -6.57 -5.63
C ARG A 389 13.05 -7.65 -5.79
N ALA A 390 12.90 -8.13 -7.01
CA ALA A 390 11.97 -9.19 -7.36
C ALA A 390 12.41 -9.81 -8.70
N PRO A 391 12.13 -11.09 -8.96
CA PRO A 391 12.50 -11.77 -10.20
C PRO A 391 11.53 -11.37 -11.35
N VAL A 392 11.47 -10.06 -11.65
CA VAL A 392 10.46 -9.49 -12.56
C VAL A 392 10.60 -10.00 -13.99
N ARG A 393 11.79 -10.38 -14.43
CA ARG A 393 12.02 -10.97 -15.75
C ARG A 393 11.32 -12.33 -15.86
N ASP A 394 11.59 -13.26 -14.93
CA ASP A 394 10.94 -14.58 -14.89
C ASP A 394 9.41 -14.42 -14.74
N MET A 395 8.99 -13.55 -13.85
CA MET A 395 7.56 -13.27 -13.62
C MET A 395 6.87 -12.80 -14.92
N LEU A 396 7.48 -11.87 -15.66
CA LEU A 396 6.92 -11.35 -16.89
C LEU A 396 6.87 -12.43 -17.98
N GLU A 397 7.97 -13.18 -18.18
CA GLU A 397 8.03 -14.27 -19.15
C GLU A 397 6.97 -15.36 -18.88
N ARG A 398 6.77 -15.71 -17.62
CA ARG A 398 5.74 -16.70 -17.22
C ARG A 398 4.33 -16.17 -17.45
N THR A 399 4.11 -14.87 -17.19
CA THR A 399 2.80 -14.24 -17.40
C THR A 399 2.50 -14.06 -18.89
N ASP A 400 3.47 -13.61 -19.70
CA ASP A 400 3.35 -13.43 -21.15
C ASP A 400 3.02 -14.75 -21.86
N ARG A 401 3.56 -15.89 -21.39
CA ARG A 401 3.21 -17.21 -21.95
C ARG A 401 1.72 -17.55 -21.82
N VAL A 402 1.04 -16.97 -20.84
CA VAL A 402 -0.39 -17.23 -20.59
C VAL A 402 -1.28 -16.15 -21.20
N LEU A 403 -0.95 -14.88 -21.00
CA LEU A 403 -1.77 -13.76 -21.44
C LEU A 403 -1.46 -13.28 -22.86
N GLY A 404 -0.27 -13.62 -23.37
CA GLY A 404 0.28 -13.15 -24.64
C GLY A 404 1.35 -12.08 -24.45
N ALA A 405 2.36 -12.10 -25.30
CA ALA A 405 3.50 -11.17 -25.22
C ALA A 405 3.04 -9.70 -25.27
N GLY A 406 3.52 -8.90 -24.32
CA GLY A 406 3.19 -7.48 -24.19
C GLY A 406 1.76 -7.18 -23.76
N GLN A 407 1.02 -8.18 -23.26
CA GLN A 407 -0.35 -8.00 -22.73
C GLN A 407 -0.38 -7.85 -21.21
N VAL A 408 0.74 -8.02 -20.52
CA VAL A 408 0.81 -7.89 -19.05
C VAL A 408 0.64 -6.42 -18.65
N ARG A 409 -0.33 -6.18 -17.77
CA ARG A 409 -0.66 -4.86 -17.24
C ARG A 409 -0.89 -4.92 -15.74
N LEU A 410 -0.57 -3.81 -15.08
CA LEU A 410 -1.03 -3.50 -13.72
C LEU A 410 -1.94 -2.27 -13.80
N GLY A 411 -3.23 -2.47 -13.60
CA GLY A 411 -4.23 -1.48 -13.98
C GLY A 411 -4.19 -1.22 -15.50
N SER A 412 -4.16 0.03 -15.91
CA SER A 412 -4.00 0.42 -17.33
C SER A 412 -2.56 0.34 -17.85
N ARG A 413 -1.55 0.22 -16.98
CA ARG A 413 -0.13 0.39 -17.29
C ARG A 413 0.48 -0.89 -17.84
N ARG A 414 1.18 -0.77 -18.99
CA ARG A 414 1.86 -1.89 -19.65
C ARG A 414 3.20 -2.17 -18.98
N LEU A 415 3.50 -3.46 -18.79
CA LEU A 415 4.78 -3.92 -18.29
C LEU A 415 5.64 -4.51 -19.41
N SER A 416 6.95 -4.26 -19.30
CA SER A 416 7.95 -4.89 -20.16
C SER A 416 9.31 -4.96 -19.47
N VAL A 417 10.18 -5.86 -19.92
CA VAL A 417 11.60 -5.84 -19.52
C VAL A 417 12.35 -4.98 -20.52
N PRO A 418 13.17 -4.02 -20.09
CA PRO A 418 14.02 -3.25 -21.00
C PRO A 418 14.96 -4.15 -21.81
N SER A 419 15.03 -3.94 -23.13
CA SER A 419 15.81 -4.78 -24.05
C SER A 419 17.32 -4.63 -23.90
N SER A 420 17.80 -3.57 -23.23
CA SER A 420 19.21 -3.40 -22.85
C SER A 420 19.35 -2.29 -21.82
N PRO A 421 20.10 -2.46 -20.73
CA PRO A 421 20.36 -1.40 -19.76
C PRO A 421 21.23 -0.26 -20.30
N GLU A 422 21.95 -0.46 -21.41
CA GLU A 422 22.94 0.47 -21.96
C GLU A 422 22.39 1.56 -22.89
N LYS A 423 21.13 1.46 -23.36
CA LYS A 423 20.54 2.42 -24.33
C LYS A 423 19.56 3.41 -23.72
N LEU A 424 19.59 3.63 -22.42
CA LEU A 424 18.70 4.59 -21.78
C LEU A 424 19.25 6.00 -21.90
N ASP A 425 18.64 6.76 -22.82
CA ASP A 425 18.97 8.17 -23.07
C ASP A 425 18.57 9.03 -21.85
N ILE A 426 19.56 9.34 -21.02
CA ILE A 426 19.46 10.20 -19.83
C ILE A 426 18.88 11.60 -20.19
N SER A 427 18.91 11.99 -21.49
CA SER A 427 18.48 13.31 -21.95
C SER A 427 16.97 13.50 -21.92
N GLN A 428 16.15 12.45 -22.05
CA GLN A 428 14.70 12.55 -22.07
C GLN A 428 14.09 12.69 -20.66
N GLU A 429 14.66 12.02 -19.66
CA GLU A 429 14.22 12.14 -18.27
C GLU A 429 14.58 13.53 -17.70
N LYS A 430 15.76 14.06 -18.02
CA LYS A 430 16.13 15.42 -17.65
C LYS A 430 15.22 16.48 -18.28
N ARG A 431 14.72 16.29 -19.51
CA ARG A 431 13.80 17.25 -20.15
C ARG A 431 12.42 17.28 -19.52
N ARG A 432 11.93 16.18 -18.96
CA ARG A 432 10.68 16.18 -18.17
C ARG A 432 10.82 16.96 -16.86
N LEU A 433 11.96 16.87 -16.19
CA LEU A 433 12.26 17.56 -14.95
C LEU A 433 12.34 19.08 -15.10
N PHE A 434 12.93 19.57 -16.21
CA PHE A 434 13.02 21.01 -16.48
C PHE A 434 11.76 21.64 -17.09
N ALA A 435 10.80 20.83 -17.56
CA ALA A 435 9.52 21.35 -18.08
C ALA A 435 8.53 21.72 -16.96
N VAL A 436 8.76 21.26 -15.73
CA VAL A 436 7.94 21.61 -14.53
C VAL A 436 8.39 22.93 -13.89
N GLU A 437 9.63 23.39 -14.17
CA GLU A 437 10.13 24.70 -13.68
C GLU A 437 9.70 25.90 -14.53
N ALA A 438 8.96 25.69 -15.62
CA ALA A 438 8.60 26.72 -16.61
C ALA A 438 7.09 27.00 -16.72
N ILE A 439 6.27 26.61 -15.71
CA ILE A 439 4.84 26.97 -15.65
C ILE A 439 4.54 27.65 -14.32
#